data_ee2eb7deb0b61ca033f942cb439bf705
#
_entry.id   ee2eb7deb0b61ca033f942cb439bf705
#
_cell.length_a   1.000
_cell.length_b   1.000
_cell.length_c   1.000
_cell.angle_alpha   90.00
_cell.angle_beta   90.00
_cell.angle_gamma   90.00
#
_symmetry.space_group_name_H-M   'P 1'
#
loop_
_entity.id
_entity.type
_entity.pdbx_description
1 polymer ?
#
loop_
_entity_poly.entity_id
_entity_poly.type
_entity_poly.pdbx_seq_one_letter_code
_entity_poly.pdbx_strand_id
1 'polypeptide(L)'
;MQRENLDVLIIGAGLSGIGQGCHLVQKRPGTTFAILEARERLGGTWDLFRYPGIRSDSDMFTFGYRFRPWKSPKDIAPGPDILTYLNETVDEYGLRDRIRLQTRVTDLNWSSAENRWIATVHPDKGDTYEIAARFVVSCTGYYNYDHGYLPEFEGYDDFKGVIAHPQHWPEDLDYAGKRVIVIGSGATAVTIVPTMAETAAHVTMLQRSPSYVFSRPGVDKFADILRRVLPWRWAYKLSRVKNVLLSIYLYSVSQRKPDKIRAYLRKLAKDELGEDFDVDTHFNPTYGPWDQRLCLIPDGDLYKALKSDRADIVTDHVERFTTTGLRTKSGQEIDADIIVPATGLQIQFGGGMAVSVDNQPLDVANHLVYRGMMVSNVPNLAVTFGYTNASWTLKADLTADYVCRLLTQMDKRGVEVVTPKLDAMPDKTQALVGLQSGYLLRASHMLPKSGLESPWKNHENYISDMMSIRYGKFDDGVLAFGG
;
A
#
# COMPACT_ATOMS: atom_id res chain seq x y z
N MET A 1 26.01 -15.71 19.82
CA MET A 1 24.85 -15.77 18.91
C MET A 1 25.36 -16.23 17.56
N GLN A 2 24.66 -17.12 16.86
CA GLN A 2 25.07 -17.53 15.50
C GLN A 2 24.90 -16.34 14.57
N ARG A 3 25.84 -16.14 13.63
CA ARG A 3 25.82 -15.00 12.70
C ARG A 3 25.99 -15.48 11.26
N GLU A 4 25.11 -15.01 10.39
CA GLU A 4 25.15 -15.24 8.94
C GLU A 4 25.59 -13.97 8.22
N ASN A 5 26.31 -14.10 7.10
CA ASN A 5 26.74 -12.97 6.28
C ASN A 5 26.02 -13.00 4.93
N LEU A 6 25.45 -11.86 4.50
CA LEU A 6 24.77 -11.68 3.23
C LEU A 6 25.22 -10.39 2.53
N ASP A 7 25.15 -10.38 1.21
CA ASP A 7 25.29 -9.15 0.44
C ASP A 7 24.06 -8.25 0.62
N VAL A 8 22.85 -8.86 0.58
CA VAL A 8 21.60 -8.10 0.68
C VAL A 8 20.62 -8.81 1.62
N LEU A 9 20.07 -8.07 2.55
CA LEU A 9 18.92 -8.50 3.37
C LEU A 9 17.67 -7.76 2.91
N ILE A 10 16.63 -8.52 2.54
CA ILE A 10 15.31 -7.98 2.20
C ILE A 10 14.37 -8.28 3.36
N ILE A 11 13.66 -7.26 3.88
CA ILE A 11 12.76 -7.41 5.00
C ILE A 11 11.32 -7.23 4.53
N GLY A 12 10.54 -8.30 4.58
CA GLY A 12 9.16 -8.41 4.10
C GLY A 12 9.04 -9.17 2.77
N ALA A 13 8.20 -10.23 2.74
CA ALA A 13 7.87 -11.02 1.56
C ALA A 13 6.51 -10.66 0.94
N GLY A 14 6.15 -9.38 0.99
CA GLY A 14 5.06 -8.81 0.20
C GLY A 14 5.49 -8.57 -1.25
N LEU A 15 4.60 -7.91 -2.02
CA LEU A 15 4.83 -7.56 -3.42
C LEU A 15 6.20 -6.88 -3.64
N SER A 16 6.60 -5.95 -2.76
CA SER A 16 7.86 -5.21 -2.91
C SER A 16 9.08 -6.10 -2.71
N GLY A 17 9.10 -6.94 -1.67
CA GLY A 17 10.24 -7.82 -1.38
C GLY A 17 10.40 -8.93 -2.40
N ILE A 18 9.30 -9.53 -2.85
CA ILE A 18 9.31 -10.51 -3.95
C ILE A 18 9.87 -9.84 -5.23
N GLY A 19 9.39 -8.63 -5.56
CA GLY A 19 9.89 -7.87 -6.69
C GLY A 19 11.39 -7.56 -6.60
N GLN A 20 11.88 -7.16 -5.42
CA GLN A 20 13.31 -6.92 -5.18
C GLN A 20 14.13 -8.22 -5.36
N GLY A 21 13.65 -9.34 -4.83
CA GLY A 21 14.29 -10.64 -5.01
C GLY A 21 14.38 -11.04 -6.49
N CYS A 22 13.30 -10.87 -7.24
CA CYS A 22 13.29 -11.12 -8.69
C CYS A 22 14.32 -10.26 -9.44
N HIS A 23 14.42 -8.98 -9.10
CA HIS A 23 15.42 -8.10 -9.70
C HIS A 23 16.87 -8.53 -9.37
N LEU A 24 17.14 -8.99 -8.14
CA LEU A 24 18.46 -9.52 -7.77
C LEU A 24 18.80 -10.78 -8.58
N VAL A 25 17.88 -11.75 -8.65
CA VAL A 25 18.08 -12.98 -9.45
C VAL A 25 18.38 -12.65 -10.91
N GLN A 26 17.64 -11.72 -11.50
CA GLN A 26 17.79 -11.36 -12.92
C GLN A 26 19.06 -10.55 -13.23
N LYS A 27 19.42 -9.62 -12.36
CA LYS A 27 20.45 -8.59 -12.67
C LYS A 27 21.75 -8.81 -11.93
N ARG A 28 21.71 -9.58 -10.85
CA ARG A 28 22.85 -9.84 -9.97
C ARG A 28 22.89 -11.29 -9.48
N PRO A 29 22.97 -12.28 -10.39
CA PRO A 29 22.79 -13.70 -10.07
C PRO A 29 23.80 -14.24 -9.03
N GLY A 30 24.95 -13.59 -8.85
CA GLY A 30 25.94 -13.97 -7.84
C GLY A 30 25.76 -13.35 -6.45
N THR A 31 24.74 -12.48 -6.27
CA THR A 31 24.49 -11.83 -4.97
C THR A 31 23.85 -12.80 -3.98
N THR A 32 24.43 -12.91 -2.79
CA THR A 32 23.84 -13.67 -1.67
C THR A 32 22.77 -12.82 -1.01
N PHE A 33 21.55 -13.35 -0.89
CA PHE A 33 20.47 -12.63 -0.23
C PHE A 33 19.43 -13.55 0.42
N ALA A 34 18.74 -13.04 1.41
CA ALA A 34 17.55 -13.64 2.00
C ALA A 34 16.40 -12.63 2.06
N ILE A 35 15.17 -13.14 2.03
CA ILE A 35 13.93 -12.38 2.25
C ILE A 35 13.33 -12.89 3.56
N LEU A 36 13.21 -12.04 4.57
CA LEU A 36 12.63 -12.41 5.86
C LEU A 36 11.20 -11.91 5.94
N GLU A 37 10.29 -12.79 6.35
CA GLU A 37 8.88 -12.49 6.51
C GLU A 37 8.44 -12.93 7.92
N ALA A 38 7.86 -12.00 8.66
CA ALA A 38 7.40 -12.25 10.02
C ALA A 38 6.18 -13.20 10.08
N ARG A 39 5.39 -13.24 9.01
CA ARG A 39 4.16 -14.04 8.95
C ARG A 39 4.44 -15.46 8.45
N GLU A 40 3.47 -16.35 8.67
CA GLU A 40 3.52 -17.75 8.19
C GLU A 40 3.40 -17.90 6.67
N ARG A 41 2.96 -16.84 5.96
CA ARG A 41 2.73 -16.84 4.52
C ARG A 41 3.29 -15.58 3.89
N LEU A 42 3.74 -15.72 2.64
CA LEU A 42 4.10 -14.57 1.81
C LEU A 42 2.86 -13.86 1.28
N GLY A 43 3.03 -12.64 0.78
CA GLY A 43 1.97 -11.85 0.14
C GLY A 43 1.73 -10.49 0.80
N GLY A 44 2.21 -10.29 2.03
CA GLY A 44 2.11 -9.03 2.77
C GLY A 44 0.65 -8.60 2.93
N THR A 45 0.30 -7.40 2.48
CA THR A 45 -1.07 -6.84 2.54
C THR A 45 -2.12 -7.79 1.95
N TRP A 46 -1.81 -8.50 0.87
CA TRP A 46 -2.75 -9.41 0.20
C TRP A 46 -2.99 -10.71 0.94
N ASP A 47 -2.08 -11.11 1.82
CA ASP A 47 -2.30 -12.22 2.76
C ASP A 47 -2.93 -11.74 4.07
N LEU A 48 -2.68 -10.49 4.49
CA LEU A 48 -3.22 -9.93 5.73
C LEU A 48 -4.73 -9.72 5.65
N PHE A 49 -5.20 -9.05 4.59
CA PHE A 49 -6.61 -8.72 4.44
C PHE A 49 -7.37 -9.84 3.74
N ARG A 50 -8.43 -10.35 4.43
CA ARG A 50 -9.25 -11.47 3.97
C ARG A 50 -10.74 -11.19 4.01
N TYR A 51 -11.12 -9.93 4.21
CA TYR A 51 -12.52 -9.53 4.23
C TYR A 51 -13.21 -9.78 2.88
N PRO A 52 -14.54 -9.99 2.87
CA PRO A 52 -15.29 -10.28 1.64
C PRO A 52 -15.07 -9.22 0.56
N GLY A 53 -14.80 -9.69 -0.66
CA GLY A 53 -14.61 -8.82 -1.81
C GLY A 53 -13.26 -8.12 -1.91
N ILE A 54 -12.28 -8.42 -1.02
CA ILE A 54 -10.93 -7.82 -1.09
C ILE A 54 -10.38 -7.85 -2.51
N ARG A 55 -9.99 -6.71 -3.04
CA ARG A 55 -9.52 -6.52 -4.41
C ARG A 55 -8.55 -5.35 -4.54
N SER A 56 -7.80 -5.31 -5.64
CA SER A 56 -6.98 -4.15 -5.98
C SER A 56 -7.86 -2.93 -6.29
N ASP A 57 -7.44 -1.76 -5.88
CA ASP A 57 -7.96 -0.45 -6.32
C ASP A 57 -7.14 0.13 -7.49
N SER A 58 -6.14 -0.61 -7.95
CA SER A 58 -5.30 -0.29 -9.09
C SER A 58 -5.49 -1.32 -10.19
N ASP A 59 -5.36 -0.89 -11.45
CA ASP A 59 -5.39 -1.80 -12.58
C ASP A 59 -4.18 -2.77 -12.60
N MET A 60 -4.40 -3.99 -13.03
CA MET A 60 -3.37 -5.03 -13.03
C MET A 60 -2.28 -4.83 -14.08
N PHE A 61 -2.45 -3.93 -15.06
CA PHE A 61 -1.37 -3.59 -15.99
C PHE A 61 -0.29 -2.75 -15.31
N THR A 62 -0.68 -1.89 -14.36
CA THR A 62 0.27 -1.09 -13.57
C THR A 62 0.64 -1.76 -12.26
N PHE A 63 -0.25 -2.57 -11.68
CA PHE A 63 -0.01 -3.32 -10.45
C PHE A 63 0.91 -4.53 -10.67
N GLY A 64 0.75 -5.28 -11.78
CA GLY A 64 1.63 -6.39 -12.11
C GLY A 64 3.08 -5.93 -12.34
N TYR A 65 4.04 -6.81 -12.07
CA TYR A 65 5.44 -6.52 -12.33
C TYR A 65 5.70 -6.28 -13.83
N ARG A 66 6.59 -5.37 -14.15
CA ARG A 66 6.98 -5.10 -15.55
C ARG A 66 7.63 -6.31 -16.21
N PHE A 67 8.36 -7.11 -15.44
CA PHE A 67 9.06 -8.30 -15.92
C PHE A 67 8.16 -9.54 -15.98
N ARG A 68 7.04 -9.57 -15.19
CA ARG A 68 6.06 -10.65 -15.17
C ARG A 68 4.65 -10.09 -15.36
N PRO A 69 4.22 -9.91 -16.62
CA PRO A 69 2.91 -9.34 -16.94
C PRO A 69 1.73 -10.16 -16.42
N TRP A 70 0.68 -9.47 -15.99
CA TRP A 70 -0.61 -10.07 -15.65
C TRP A 70 -1.31 -10.63 -16.87
N LYS A 71 -1.76 -11.89 -16.79
CA LYS A 71 -2.34 -12.61 -17.94
C LYS A 71 -3.86 -12.65 -17.96
N SER A 72 -4.53 -12.50 -16.80
CA SER A 72 -5.99 -12.51 -16.71
C SER A 72 -6.60 -11.32 -17.46
N PRO A 73 -7.82 -11.45 -18.01
CA PRO A 73 -8.55 -10.34 -18.62
C PRO A 73 -9.07 -9.33 -17.58
N LYS A 74 -9.23 -9.72 -16.31
CA LYS A 74 -9.68 -8.83 -15.25
C LYS A 74 -8.66 -7.74 -15.01
N ASP A 75 -9.08 -6.49 -15.14
CA ASP A 75 -8.27 -5.31 -14.88
C ASP A 75 -8.17 -5.01 -13.38
N ILE A 76 -9.25 -5.22 -12.64
CA ILE A 76 -9.31 -5.18 -11.19
C ILE A 76 -9.31 -6.62 -10.67
N ALA A 77 -8.24 -7.00 -9.95
CA ALA A 77 -8.08 -8.37 -9.49
C ALA A 77 -8.54 -8.55 -8.04
N PRO A 78 -9.25 -9.66 -7.75
CA PRO A 78 -9.49 -10.10 -6.38
C PRO A 78 -8.18 -10.42 -5.64
N GLY A 79 -8.18 -10.27 -4.31
CA GLY A 79 -7.03 -10.58 -3.46
C GLY A 79 -6.44 -11.98 -3.67
N PRO A 80 -7.26 -13.04 -3.70
CA PRO A 80 -6.78 -14.41 -3.97
C PRO A 80 -6.05 -14.56 -5.31
N ASP A 81 -6.50 -13.89 -6.37
CA ASP A 81 -5.83 -13.93 -7.68
C ASP A 81 -4.45 -13.25 -7.61
N ILE A 82 -4.35 -12.16 -6.81
CA ILE A 82 -3.08 -11.48 -6.57
C ILE A 82 -2.11 -12.36 -5.76
N LEU A 83 -2.61 -13.06 -4.74
CA LEU A 83 -1.79 -14.01 -3.98
C LEU A 83 -1.28 -15.15 -4.86
N THR A 84 -2.12 -15.69 -5.72
CA THR A 84 -1.74 -16.70 -6.72
C THR A 84 -0.63 -16.15 -7.62
N TYR A 85 -0.80 -14.95 -8.15
CA TYR A 85 0.19 -14.28 -8.99
C TYR A 85 1.54 -14.10 -8.28
N LEU A 86 1.54 -13.71 -7.00
CA LEU A 86 2.76 -13.55 -6.20
C LEU A 86 3.45 -14.89 -5.94
N ASN A 87 2.68 -15.94 -5.58
CA ASN A 87 3.21 -17.29 -5.38
C ASN A 87 3.85 -17.87 -6.65
N GLU A 88 3.15 -17.78 -7.78
CA GLU A 88 3.69 -18.19 -9.07
C GLU A 88 4.94 -17.38 -9.45
N THR A 89 5.01 -16.09 -9.09
CA THR A 89 6.21 -15.27 -9.31
C THR A 89 7.39 -15.80 -8.51
N VAL A 90 7.18 -16.15 -7.25
CA VAL A 90 8.20 -16.73 -6.38
C VAL A 90 8.73 -18.04 -6.97
N ASP A 91 7.84 -18.89 -7.46
CA ASP A 91 8.21 -20.18 -8.06
C ASP A 91 8.96 -20.01 -9.39
N GLU A 92 8.44 -19.15 -10.29
CA GLU A 92 9.03 -18.87 -11.60
C GLU A 92 10.46 -18.32 -11.50
N TYR A 93 10.74 -17.54 -10.43
CA TYR A 93 12.05 -16.92 -10.20
C TYR A 93 12.94 -17.69 -9.21
N GLY A 94 12.51 -18.85 -8.72
CA GLY A 94 13.27 -19.69 -7.80
C GLY A 94 13.59 -19.01 -6.47
N LEU A 95 12.62 -18.28 -5.90
CA LEU A 95 12.82 -17.53 -4.66
C LEU A 95 12.45 -18.32 -3.39
N ARG A 96 11.81 -19.49 -3.49
CA ARG A 96 11.30 -20.24 -2.31
C ARG A 96 12.36 -20.44 -1.25
N ASP A 97 13.53 -20.94 -1.64
CA ASP A 97 14.63 -21.23 -0.71
C ASP A 97 15.31 -20.00 -0.13
N ARG A 98 14.98 -18.81 -0.66
CA ARG A 98 15.51 -17.53 -0.19
C ARG A 98 14.52 -16.79 0.74
N ILE A 99 13.27 -17.24 0.81
CA ILE A 99 12.23 -16.68 1.68
C ILE A 99 12.19 -17.49 2.97
N ARG A 100 12.35 -16.79 4.10
CA ARG A 100 12.24 -17.36 5.44
C ARG A 100 10.99 -16.77 6.08
N LEU A 101 9.96 -17.60 6.18
CA LEU A 101 8.69 -17.27 6.82
C LEU A 101 8.81 -17.39 8.35
N GLN A 102 7.86 -16.82 9.09
CA GLN A 102 7.83 -16.85 10.56
C GLN A 102 9.17 -16.38 11.17
N THR A 103 9.76 -15.34 10.55
CA THR A 103 11.10 -14.86 10.88
C THR A 103 11.07 -13.35 10.96
N ARG A 104 10.92 -12.83 12.18
CA ARG A 104 10.80 -11.39 12.46
C ARG A 104 12.16 -10.76 12.69
N VAL A 105 12.42 -9.63 12.04
CA VAL A 105 13.52 -8.72 12.39
C VAL A 105 13.00 -7.73 13.43
N THR A 106 13.65 -7.63 14.57
CA THR A 106 13.27 -6.71 15.65
C THR A 106 14.18 -5.51 15.74
N ASP A 107 15.47 -5.70 15.42
CA ASP A 107 16.49 -4.67 15.52
C ASP A 107 17.36 -4.67 14.26
N LEU A 108 17.74 -3.48 13.84
CA LEU A 108 18.60 -3.25 12.69
C LEU A 108 19.61 -2.15 13.01
N ASN A 109 20.84 -2.53 13.29
CA ASN A 109 21.92 -1.60 13.64
C ASN A 109 22.98 -1.53 12.57
N TRP A 110 23.29 -0.34 12.06
CA TRP A 110 24.47 -0.13 11.23
C TRP A 110 25.71 -0.08 12.09
N SER A 111 26.72 -0.89 11.77
CA SER A 111 28.04 -0.85 12.35
C SER A 111 29.03 -0.20 11.39
N SER A 112 29.47 1.01 11.66
CA SER A 112 30.49 1.71 10.86
C SER A 112 31.85 1.02 10.96
N ALA A 113 32.12 0.30 12.06
CA ALA A 113 33.34 -0.47 12.22
C ALA A 113 33.40 -1.69 11.28
N GLU A 114 32.24 -2.29 10.97
CA GLU A 114 32.16 -3.48 10.13
C GLU A 114 31.69 -3.16 8.71
N ASN A 115 31.21 -1.94 8.44
CA ASN A 115 30.51 -1.54 7.22
C ASN A 115 29.34 -2.48 6.87
N ARG A 116 28.56 -2.86 7.89
CA ARG A 116 27.46 -3.83 7.79
C ARG A 116 26.26 -3.41 8.63
N TRP A 117 25.10 -3.77 8.15
CA TRP A 117 23.87 -3.82 8.94
C TRP A 117 23.84 -5.12 9.73
N ILE A 118 23.66 -5.04 11.03
CA ILE A 118 23.45 -6.17 11.93
C ILE A 118 21.99 -6.24 12.27
N ALA A 119 21.30 -7.25 11.75
CA ALA A 119 19.90 -7.50 12.00
C ALA A 119 19.75 -8.58 13.09
N THR A 120 19.01 -8.30 14.14
CA THR A 120 18.58 -9.29 15.12
C THR A 120 17.32 -9.96 14.62
N VAL A 121 17.36 -11.28 14.51
CA VAL A 121 16.33 -12.09 13.87
C VAL A 121 15.75 -13.07 14.86
N HIS A 122 14.43 -13.00 15.01
CA HIS A 122 13.63 -13.88 15.88
C HIS A 122 12.73 -14.78 15.02
N PRO A 123 13.12 -16.03 14.81
CA PRO A 123 12.22 -17.01 14.21
C PRO A 123 11.17 -17.46 15.26
N ASP A 124 9.97 -17.80 14.81
CA ASP A 124 8.93 -18.35 15.72
C ASP A 124 9.36 -19.68 16.33
N LYS A 125 10.26 -20.40 15.64
CA LYS A 125 10.85 -21.66 16.12
C LYS A 125 12.37 -21.59 15.99
N GLY A 126 13.07 -21.86 17.09
CA GLY A 126 14.52 -21.83 17.15
C GLY A 126 15.08 -20.64 17.92
N ASP A 127 16.39 -20.54 17.96
CA ASP A 127 17.10 -19.50 18.70
C ASP A 127 17.20 -18.21 17.88
N THR A 128 17.23 -17.10 18.58
CA THR A 128 17.57 -15.78 18.01
C THR A 128 18.98 -15.80 17.42
N TYR A 129 19.15 -15.26 16.24
CA TYR A 129 20.43 -15.18 15.54
C TYR A 129 20.62 -13.80 14.89
N GLU A 130 21.81 -13.54 14.38
CA GLU A 130 22.16 -12.30 13.71
C GLU A 130 22.40 -12.53 12.21
N ILE A 131 22.01 -11.54 11.41
CA ILE A 131 22.43 -11.42 10.01
C ILE A 131 23.24 -10.14 9.85
N ALA A 132 24.46 -10.29 9.34
CA ALA A 132 25.29 -9.16 8.90
C ALA A 132 25.12 -8.98 7.40
N ALA A 133 24.51 -7.88 6.97
CA ALA A 133 24.23 -7.59 5.57
C ALA A 133 24.98 -6.34 5.10
N ARG A 134 25.57 -6.40 3.90
CA ARG A 134 26.19 -5.22 3.27
C ARG A 134 25.17 -4.16 2.93
N PHE A 135 23.99 -4.57 2.48
CA PHE A 135 22.90 -3.67 2.09
C PHE A 135 21.55 -4.21 2.60
N VAL A 136 20.68 -3.32 3.06
CA VAL A 136 19.33 -3.69 3.49
C VAL A 136 18.28 -3.02 2.60
N VAL A 137 17.25 -3.79 2.21
CA VAL A 137 16.07 -3.27 1.53
C VAL A 137 14.86 -3.54 2.41
N SER A 138 14.32 -2.49 3.04
CA SER A 138 13.09 -2.57 3.81
C SER A 138 11.89 -2.58 2.87
N CYS A 139 11.20 -3.70 2.83
CA CYS A 139 9.98 -3.95 2.08
C CYS A 139 8.78 -4.27 3.00
N THR A 140 8.82 -3.75 4.21
CA THR A 140 7.86 -4.02 5.30
C THR A 140 6.47 -3.44 5.06
N GLY A 141 6.30 -2.63 4.00
CA GLY A 141 5.10 -1.83 3.84
C GLY A 141 5.05 -0.69 4.84
N TYR A 142 3.83 -0.18 5.12
CA TYR A 142 3.65 0.94 6.05
C TYR A 142 2.43 0.76 6.97
N TYR A 143 1.80 -0.41 6.97
CA TYR A 143 0.70 -0.72 7.88
C TYR A 143 1.20 -1.45 9.13
N ASN A 144 0.59 -1.14 10.26
CA ASN A 144 0.70 -1.99 11.43
C ASN A 144 -0.08 -3.28 11.16
N TYR A 145 0.58 -4.43 11.27
CA TYR A 145 -0.04 -5.74 11.00
C TYR A 145 -0.72 -6.33 12.24
N ASP A 146 -0.38 -5.82 13.42
CA ASP A 146 -0.92 -6.34 14.68
C ASP A 146 -2.34 -5.79 14.93
N HIS A 147 -2.62 -4.53 14.51
CA HIS A 147 -3.94 -3.94 14.64
C HIS A 147 -4.19 -2.80 13.66
N GLY A 148 -5.46 -2.65 13.24
CA GLY A 148 -5.94 -1.50 12.49
C GLY A 148 -6.32 -0.34 13.41
N TYR A 149 -6.82 0.74 12.82
CA TYR A 149 -7.33 1.87 13.60
C TYR A 149 -8.78 1.63 14.00
N LEU A 150 -9.00 1.51 15.29
CA LEU A 150 -10.32 1.46 15.90
C LEU A 150 -10.48 2.69 16.80
N PRO A 151 -11.37 3.63 16.51
CA PRO A 151 -11.72 4.72 17.42
C PRO A 151 -12.35 4.18 18.70
N GLU A 152 -12.22 4.93 19.78
CA GLU A 152 -13.01 4.66 20.99
C GLU A 152 -14.48 4.98 20.70
N PHE A 153 -15.34 3.98 20.82
CA PHE A 153 -16.78 4.12 20.70
C PHE A 153 -17.43 3.90 22.05
N GLU A 154 -18.27 4.83 22.48
CA GLU A 154 -19.07 4.64 23.70
C GLU A 154 -19.96 3.40 23.54
N GLY A 155 -20.03 2.57 24.58
CA GLY A 155 -20.85 1.35 24.59
C GLY A 155 -20.35 0.22 23.69
N TYR A 156 -19.09 0.26 23.24
CA TYR A 156 -18.51 -0.76 22.35
C TYR A 156 -18.72 -2.19 22.89
N ASP A 157 -18.50 -2.39 24.19
CA ASP A 157 -18.65 -3.69 24.87
C ASP A 157 -20.12 -4.04 25.21
N ASP A 158 -21.04 -3.10 25.04
CA ASP A 158 -22.49 -3.34 25.26
C ASP A 158 -23.09 -4.17 24.13
N PHE A 159 -22.56 -4.06 22.91
CA PHE A 159 -23.08 -4.76 21.75
C PHE A 159 -22.96 -6.28 21.92
N LYS A 160 -24.08 -6.99 21.66
CA LYS A 160 -24.16 -8.45 21.87
C LYS A 160 -23.99 -9.26 20.58
N GLY A 161 -23.91 -8.59 19.44
CA GLY A 161 -23.60 -9.22 18.15
C GLY A 161 -22.10 -9.40 17.94
N VAL A 162 -21.72 -9.64 16.71
CA VAL A 162 -20.32 -9.84 16.32
C VAL A 162 -19.69 -8.52 15.84
N ILE A 163 -18.51 -8.17 16.34
CA ILE A 163 -17.69 -7.09 15.79
C ILE A 163 -16.55 -7.71 15.01
N ALA A 164 -16.52 -7.51 13.68
CA ALA A 164 -15.51 -8.08 12.78
C ALA A 164 -14.64 -6.98 12.19
N HIS A 165 -13.41 -6.84 12.69
CA HIS A 165 -12.48 -5.86 12.13
C HIS A 165 -11.91 -6.34 10.79
N PRO A 166 -11.93 -5.54 9.70
CA PRO A 166 -11.50 -5.96 8.35
C PRO A 166 -10.06 -6.48 8.27
N GLN A 167 -9.16 -5.99 9.12
CA GLN A 167 -7.76 -6.44 9.15
C GLN A 167 -7.58 -7.84 9.74
N HIS A 168 -8.49 -8.24 10.66
CA HIS A 168 -8.50 -9.54 11.33
C HIS A 168 -9.85 -10.21 11.10
N TRP A 169 -10.18 -10.40 9.84
CA TRP A 169 -11.46 -10.97 9.44
C TRP A 169 -11.57 -12.43 9.91
N PRO A 170 -12.62 -12.80 10.68
CA PRO A 170 -12.85 -14.19 11.02
C PRO A 170 -13.23 -14.98 9.76
N GLU A 171 -12.42 -15.98 9.40
CA GLU A 171 -12.60 -16.72 8.13
C GLU A 171 -13.91 -17.53 8.09
N ASP A 172 -14.45 -17.89 9.26
CA ASP A 172 -15.68 -18.67 9.45
C ASP A 172 -16.91 -17.81 9.76
N LEU A 173 -16.82 -16.47 9.63
CA LEU A 173 -17.93 -15.59 9.91
C LEU A 173 -19.06 -15.75 8.89
N ASP A 174 -20.18 -16.36 9.35
CA ASP A 174 -21.40 -16.47 8.57
C ASP A 174 -22.25 -15.20 8.73
N TYR A 175 -22.35 -14.46 7.63
CA TYR A 175 -23.18 -13.25 7.54
C TYR A 175 -24.42 -13.42 6.65
N ALA A 176 -24.68 -14.65 6.14
CA ALA A 176 -25.88 -14.91 5.33
C ALA A 176 -27.16 -14.67 6.15
N GLY A 177 -28.09 -13.90 5.60
CA GLY A 177 -29.33 -13.53 6.27
C GLY A 177 -29.17 -12.64 7.51
N LYS A 178 -28.01 -12.06 7.77
CA LYS A 178 -27.73 -11.15 8.90
C LYS A 178 -27.87 -9.69 8.50
N ARG A 179 -28.19 -8.85 9.48
CA ARG A 179 -28.13 -7.38 9.35
C ARG A 179 -26.73 -6.94 9.68
N VAL A 180 -26.10 -6.19 8.79
CA VAL A 180 -24.69 -5.77 8.92
C VAL A 180 -24.59 -4.27 8.88
N ILE A 181 -23.83 -3.67 9.80
CA ILE A 181 -23.39 -2.27 9.72
C ILE A 181 -21.91 -2.23 9.36
N VAL A 182 -21.55 -1.50 8.30
CA VAL A 182 -20.16 -1.23 7.92
C VAL A 182 -19.86 0.23 8.23
N ILE A 183 -19.01 0.49 9.23
CA ILE A 183 -18.64 1.85 9.65
C ILE A 183 -17.45 2.33 8.83
N GLY A 184 -17.67 3.25 7.90
CA GLY A 184 -16.63 3.84 7.07
C GLY A 184 -17.08 4.16 5.66
N SER A 185 -16.27 4.95 4.93
CA SER A 185 -16.51 5.33 3.53
C SER A 185 -15.29 5.10 2.62
N GLY A 186 -14.23 4.50 3.14
CA GLY A 186 -13.00 4.25 2.39
C GLY A 186 -13.04 2.99 1.52
N ALA A 187 -11.90 2.65 0.90
CA ALA A 187 -11.76 1.50 -0.02
C ALA A 187 -12.28 0.18 0.57
N THR A 188 -12.08 -0.04 1.87
CA THR A 188 -12.55 -1.23 2.58
C THR A 188 -14.08 -1.29 2.62
N ALA A 189 -14.73 -0.19 3.04
CA ALA A 189 -16.20 -0.15 3.14
C ALA A 189 -16.87 -0.30 1.77
N VAL A 190 -16.42 0.44 0.74
CA VAL A 190 -16.98 0.36 -0.61
C VAL A 190 -16.77 -1.00 -1.29
N THR A 191 -15.88 -1.83 -0.73
CA THR A 191 -15.64 -3.20 -1.18
C THR A 191 -16.48 -4.22 -0.43
N ILE A 192 -16.58 -4.10 0.90
CA ILE A 192 -17.32 -5.02 1.76
C ILE A 192 -18.84 -4.91 1.51
N VAL A 193 -19.36 -3.68 1.44
CA VAL A 193 -20.81 -3.44 1.32
C VAL A 193 -21.45 -4.19 0.14
N PRO A 194 -21.00 -4.03 -1.12
CA PRO A 194 -21.63 -4.74 -2.23
C PRO A 194 -21.48 -6.26 -2.12
N THR A 195 -20.35 -6.74 -1.62
CA THR A 195 -20.09 -8.18 -1.52
C THR A 195 -20.96 -8.83 -0.43
N MET A 196 -21.09 -8.22 0.74
CA MET A 196 -21.94 -8.76 1.80
C MET A 196 -23.43 -8.64 1.45
N ALA A 197 -23.84 -7.61 0.72
CA ALA A 197 -25.23 -7.43 0.27
C ALA A 197 -25.73 -8.56 -0.66
N GLU A 198 -24.83 -9.36 -1.24
CA GLU A 198 -25.22 -10.51 -2.05
C GLU A 198 -25.97 -11.58 -1.23
N THR A 199 -25.60 -11.77 0.04
CA THR A 199 -26.12 -12.87 0.89
C THR A 199 -26.66 -12.40 2.24
N ALA A 200 -26.22 -11.25 2.77
CA ALA A 200 -26.77 -10.66 3.99
C ALA A 200 -28.25 -10.32 3.83
N ALA A 201 -28.99 -10.25 4.93
CA ALA A 201 -30.37 -9.76 4.90
C ALA A 201 -30.41 -8.27 4.53
N HIS A 202 -29.53 -7.48 5.13
CA HIS A 202 -29.37 -6.06 4.84
C HIS A 202 -27.99 -5.55 5.26
N VAL A 203 -27.40 -4.61 4.53
CA VAL A 203 -26.10 -3.99 4.84
C VAL A 203 -26.27 -2.46 4.89
N THR A 204 -26.08 -1.86 6.05
CA THR A 204 -26.03 -0.41 6.20
C THR A 204 -24.60 0.10 6.18
N MET A 205 -24.25 0.93 5.19
CA MET A 205 -23.00 1.67 5.15
C MET A 205 -23.13 2.94 5.99
N LEU A 206 -22.56 2.97 7.18
CA LEU A 206 -22.56 4.16 8.03
C LEU A 206 -21.25 4.94 7.86
N GLN A 207 -21.35 6.14 7.34
CA GLN A 207 -20.19 7.02 7.12
C GLN A 207 -20.33 8.35 7.87
N ARG A 208 -19.24 8.77 8.50
CA ARG A 208 -19.16 10.09 9.14
C ARG A 208 -19.16 11.24 8.13
N SER A 209 -18.49 11.02 7.01
CA SER A 209 -18.39 11.94 5.88
C SER A 209 -18.25 11.15 4.59
N PRO A 210 -18.82 11.64 3.48
CA PRO A 210 -18.72 10.95 2.20
C PRO A 210 -17.28 10.87 1.69
N SER A 211 -17.03 9.90 0.80
CA SER A 211 -15.82 9.80 0.00
C SER A 211 -16.14 9.92 -1.48
N TYR A 212 -15.16 10.34 -2.29
CA TYR A 212 -15.30 10.24 -3.73
C TYR A 212 -15.26 8.78 -4.16
N VAL A 213 -16.27 8.38 -4.92
CA VAL A 213 -16.39 7.04 -5.51
C VAL A 213 -16.40 7.17 -7.03
N PHE A 214 -15.60 6.36 -7.70
CA PHE A 214 -15.48 6.34 -9.14
C PHE A 214 -15.76 4.93 -9.68
N SER A 215 -16.82 4.81 -10.47
CA SER A 215 -17.15 3.56 -11.16
C SER A 215 -16.31 3.40 -12.43
N ARG A 216 -15.75 2.21 -12.61
CA ARG A 216 -14.96 1.85 -13.77
C ARG A 216 -15.27 0.41 -14.20
N PRO A 217 -15.30 0.11 -15.53
CA PRO A 217 -15.41 -1.26 -15.99
C PRO A 217 -14.32 -2.18 -15.40
N GLY A 218 -14.71 -3.36 -14.93
CA GLY A 218 -13.79 -4.36 -14.37
C GLY A 218 -12.87 -5.02 -15.42
N VAL A 219 -13.15 -4.78 -16.73
CA VAL A 219 -12.36 -5.27 -17.87
C VAL A 219 -11.96 -4.09 -18.76
N ASP A 220 -10.69 -3.99 -19.09
CA ASP A 220 -10.17 -2.95 -20.01
C ASP A 220 -10.40 -3.35 -21.47
N LYS A 221 -11.46 -2.80 -22.10
CA LYS A 221 -11.82 -3.06 -23.51
C LYS A 221 -10.68 -2.74 -24.48
N PHE A 222 -9.86 -1.73 -24.21
CA PHE A 222 -8.72 -1.38 -25.05
C PHE A 222 -7.65 -2.49 -25.00
N ALA A 223 -7.36 -2.99 -23.81
CA ALA A 223 -6.43 -4.10 -23.65
C ALA A 223 -6.93 -5.37 -24.33
N ASP A 224 -8.23 -5.65 -24.28
CA ASP A 224 -8.84 -6.79 -24.99
C ASP A 224 -8.70 -6.69 -26.50
N ILE A 225 -8.93 -5.50 -27.07
CA ILE A 225 -8.71 -5.27 -28.51
C ILE A 225 -7.25 -5.51 -28.87
N LEU A 226 -6.32 -4.95 -28.09
CA LEU A 226 -4.89 -5.13 -28.36
C LEU A 226 -4.46 -6.60 -28.28
N ARG A 227 -5.01 -7.37 -27.34
CA ARG A 227 -4.72 -8.82 -27.20
C ARG A 227 -5.17 -9.66 -28.41
N ARG A 228 -6.18 -9.20 -29.14
CA ARG A 228 -6.68 -9.87 -30.33
C ARG A 228 -5.82 -9.63 -31.58
N VAL A 229 -5.10 -8.49 -31.62
CA VAL A 229 -4.36 -8.04 -32.81
C VAL A 229 -2.85 -8.02 -32.63
N LEU A 230 -2.34 -8.09 -31.40
CA LEU A 230 -0.91 -8.03 -31.07
C LEU A 230 -0.48 -9.22 -30.21
N PRO A 231 0.82 -9.62 -30.29
CA PRO A 231 1.39 -10.52 -29.32
C PRO A 231 1.17 -9.98 -27.90
N TRP A 232 0.76 -10.84 -26.98
CA TRP A 232 0.31 -10.47 -25.63
C TRP A 232 1.29 -9.56 -24.85
N ARG A 233 2.62 -9.74 -25.04
CA ARG A 233 3.65 -8.89 -24.42
C ARG A 233 3.58 -7.43 -24.89
N TRP A 234 3.26 -7.20 -26.15
CA TRP A 234 3.08 -5.86 -26.71
C TRP A 234 1.76 -5.25 -26.28
N ALA A 235 0.68 -6.04 -26.32
CA ALA A 235 -0.62 -5.62 -25.79
C ALA A 235 -0.51 -5.17 -24.32
N TYR A 236 0.18 -5.95 -23.47
CA TYR A 236 0.42 -5.59 -22.09
C TYR A 236 1.23 -4.29 -21.94
N LYS A 237 2.36 -4.16 -22.67
CA LYS A 237 3.20 -2.94 -22.61
C LYS A 237 2.42 -1.69 -22.98
N LEU A 238 1.65 -1.73 -24.07
CA LEU A 238 0.85 -0.59 -24.53
C LEU A 238 -0.28 -0.25 -23.55
N SER A 239 -0.98 -1.26 -23.03
CA SER A 239 -2.01 -1.06 -22.00
C SER A 239 -1.40 -0.46 -20.72
N ARG A 240 -0.23 -0.95 -20.28
CA ARG A 240 0.49 -0.36 -19.14
C ARG A 240 0.85 1.10 -19.37
N VAL A 241 1.42 1.44 -20.52
CA VAL A 241 1.76 2.84 -20.86
C VAL A 241 0.50 3.71 -20.86
N LYS A 242 -0.58 3.25 -21.52
CA LYS A 242 -1.87 3.96 -21.51
C LYS A 242 -2.36 4.21 -20.08
N ASN A 243 -2.37 3.19 -19.22
CA ASN A 243 -2.90 3.31 -17.86
C ASN A 243 -2.02 4.21 -16.98
N VAL A 244 -0.68 4.17 -17.13
CA VAL A 244 0.24 5.13 -16.48
C VAL A 244 -0.07 6.56 -16.91
N LEU A 245 -0.18 6.82 -18.22
CA LEU A 245 -0.46 8.17 -18.71
C LEU A 245 -1.84 8.66 -18.29
N LEU A 246 -2.83 7.77 -18.30
CA LEU A 246 -4.20 8.09 -17.89
C LEU A 246 -4.25 8.44 -16.38
N SER A 247 -3.58 7.67 -15.52
CA SER A 247 -3.55 7.95 -14.08
C SER A 247 -2.87 9.29 -13.78
N ILE A 248 -1.74 9.59 -14.43
CA ILE A 248 -1.05 10.89 -14.31
C ILE A 248 -1.94 12.03 -14.81
N TYR A 249 -2.60 11.85 -15.94
CA TYR A 249 -3.51 12.85 -16.50
C TYR A 249 -4.68 13.13 -15.57
N LEU A 250 -5.39 12.09 -15.12
CA LEU A 250 -6.52 12.24 -14.20
C LEU A 250 -6.12 12.92 -12.89
N TYR A 251 -5.01 12.50 -12.29
CA TYR A 251 -4.47 13.15 -11.10
C TYR A 251 -4.15 14.63 -11.35
N SER A 252 -3.44 14.93 -12.45
CA SER A 252 -3.06 16.31 -12.79
C SER A 252 -4.27 17.21 -13.04
N VAL A 253 -5.31 16.69 -13.70
CA VAL A 253 -6.56 17.43 -13.94
C VAL A 253 -7.32 17.64 -12.62
N SER A 254 -7.34 16.63 -11.74
CA SER A 254 -7.98 16.72 -10.41
C SER A 254 -7.34 17.83 -9.57
N GLN A 255 -6.02 17.95 -9.60
CA GLN A 255 -5.31 18.99 -8.87
C GLN A 255 -5.48 20.40 -9.49
N ARG A 256 -5.56 20.50 -10.82
CA ARG A 256 -5.67 21.79 -11.51
C ARG A 256 -7.09 22.33 -11.62
N LYS A 257 -8.08 21.45 -11.65
CA LYS A 257 -9.51 21.77 -11.87
C LYS A 257 -10.40 20.97 -10.92
N PRO A 258 -10.21 21.09 -9.59
CA PRO A 258 -10.89 20.22 -8.61
C PRO A 258 -12.41 20.31 -8.72
N ASP A 259 -12.98 21.52 -8.91
CA ASP A 259 -14.42 21.72 -8.98
C ASP A 259 -15.06 21.03 -10.21
N LYS A 260 -14.34 21.01 -11.34
CA LYS A 260 -14.83 20.30 -12.54
C LYS A 260 -14.85 18.80 -12.33
N ILE A 261 -13.82 18.25 -11.67
CA ILE A 261 -13.77 16.82 -11.36
C ILE A 261 -14.80 16.47 -10.30
N ARG A 262 -14.98 17.29 -9.27
CA ARG A 262 -16.07 17.14 -8.29
C ARG A 262 -17.44 17.06 -8.96
N ALA A 263 -17.74 18.04 -9.82
CA ALA A 263 -19.02 18.07 -10.56
C ALA A 263 -19.20 16.84 -11.46
N TYR A 264 -18.11 16.38 -12.10
CA TYR A 264 -18.12 15.18 -12.93
C TYR A 264 -18.38 13.89 -12.12
N LEU A 265 -17.68 13.71 -11.00
CA LEU A 265 -17.88 12.54 -10.12
C LEU A 265 -19.30 12.52 -9.52
N ARG A 266 -19.80 13.69 -9.10
CA ARG A 266 -21.18 13.83 -8.61
C ARG A 266 -22.19 13.48 -9.69
N LYS A 267 -21.97 13.94 -10.93
CA LYS A 267 -22.82 13.59 -12.06
C LYS A 267 -22.83 12.07 -12.32
N LEU A 268 -21.65 11.44 -12.34
CA LEU A 268 -21.57 9.99 -12.51
C LEU A 268 -22.35 9.22 -11.44
N ALA A 269 -22.26 9.66 -10.18
CA ALA A 269 -23.03 9.04 -9.11
C ALA A 269 -24.53 9.20 -9.31
N LYS A 270 -24.99 10.39 -9.76
CA LYS A 270 -26.41 10.63 -10.09
C LYS A 270 -26.90 9.79 -11.26
N ASP A 271 -26.10 9.72 -12.34
CA ASP A 271 -26.44 8.93 -13.51
C ASP A 271 -26.60 7.43 -13.17
N GLU A 272 -25.80 6.93 -12.21
CA GLU A 272 -25.86 5.53 -11.75
C GLU A 272 -26.96 5.27 -10.72
N LEU A 273 -27.17 6.16 -9.75
CA LEU A 273 -28.08 5.96 -8.63
C LEU A 273 -29.51 6.41 -8.93
N GLY A 274 -29.69 7.37 -9.84
CA GLY A 274 -30.98 7.97 -10.18
C GLY A 274 -31.20 9.32 -9.49
N GLU A 275 -32.20 10.08 -9.97
CA GLU A 275 -32.47 11.44 -9.51
C GLU A 275 -33.04 11.50 -8.08
N ASP A 276 -33.71 10.44 -7.63
CA ASP A 276 -34.35 10.36 -6.31
C ASP A 276 -33.34 10.08 -5.18
N PHE A 277 -32.13 9.70 -5.53
CA PHE A 277 -31.08 9.40 -4.54
C PHE A 277 -30.35 10.67 -4.10
N ASP A 278 -30.20 10.88 -2.79
CA ASP A 278 -29.51 12.04 -2.23
C ASP A 278 -27.96 11.93 -2.36
N VAL A 279 -27.49 12.11 -3.59
CA VAL A 279 -26.05 12.10 -3.90
C VAL A 279 -25.30 13.22 -3.18
N ASP A 280 -25.97 14.32 -2.88
CA ASP A 280 -25.32 15.47 -2.24
C ASP A 280 -24.93 15.20 -0.79
N THR A 281 -25.77 14.48 -0.06
CA THR A 281 -25.45 14.06 1.30
C THR A 281 -24.44 12.90 1.32
N HIS A 282 -24.55 11.96 0.37
CA HIS A 282 -23.86 10.67 0.51
C HIS A 282 -22.58 10.52 -0.33
N PHE A 283 -22.41 11.32 -1.41
CA PHE A 283 -21.27 11.20 -2.34
C PHE A 283 -20.64 12.53 -2.74
N ASN A 284 -20.88 13.61 -1.99
CA ASN A 284 -20.30 14.92 -2.25
C ASN A 284 -19.44 15.41 -1.08
N PRO A 285 -18.19 14.89 -0.95
CA PRO A 285 -17.29 15.29 0.12
C PRO A 285 -16.89 16.77 0.05
N THR A 286 -16.56 17.35 1.20
CA THR A 286 -16.18 18.76 1.34
C THR A 286 -14.74 19.06 0.88
N TYR A 287 -13.89 18.03 0.78
CA TYR A 287 -12.51 18.13 0.33
C TYR A 287 -12.37 17.98 -1.19
N GLY A 288 -11.22 18.35 -1.75
CA GLY A 288 -10.94 18.21 -3.17
C GLY A 288 -10.68 16.76 -3.61
N PRO A 289 -10.95 16.40 -4.89
CA PRO A 289 -10.56 15.09 -5.41
C PRO A 289 -9.05 14.88 -5.26
N TRP A 290 -8.64 13.74 -4.70
CA TRP A 290 -7.26 13.38 -4.37
C TRP A 290 -6.61 14.14 -3.17
N ASP A 291 -7.33 14.98 -2.44
CA ASP A 291 -6.88 15.41 -1.12
C ASP A 291 -6.90 14.23 -0.15
N GLN A 292 -7.91 13.39 -0.30
CA GLN A 292 -7.98 12.04 0.27
C GLN A 292 -8.13 11.02 -0.85
N ARG A 293 -8.16 9.73 -0.51
CA ARG A 293 -8.22 8.66 -1.50
C ARG A 293 -9.54 8.67 -2.27
N LEU A 294 -9.47 8.58 -3.60
CA LEU A 294 -10.63 8.34 -4.45
C LEU A 294 -10.85 6.82 -4.52
N CYS A 295 -12.05 6.36 -4.11
CA CYS A 295 -12.39 4.96 -4.05
C CYS A 295 -12.84 4.47 -5.44
N LEU A 296 -12.21 3.42 -5.95
CA LEU A 296 -12.58 2.81 -7.22
C LEU A 296 -13.51 1.62 -6.97
N ILE A 297 -14.64 1.59 -7.69
CA ILE A 297 -15.57 0.47 -7.69
C ILE A 297 -15.69 -0.12 -9.12
N PRO A 298 -15.50 -1.44 -9.29
CA PRO A 298 -15.66 -2.08 -10.58
C PRO A 298 -17.14 -2.22 -10.94
N ASP A 299 -17.47 -1.89 -12.20
CA ASP A 299 -18.80 -2.08 -12.78
C ASP A 299 -19.95 -1.46 -11.97
N GLY A 300 -19.67 -0.47 -11.11
CA GLY A 300 -20.68 0.21 -10.28
C GLY A 300 -21.29 -0.69 -9.21
N ASP A 301 -20.57 -1.68 -8.71
CA ASP A 301 -21.12 -2.69 -7.78
C ASP A 301 -21.72 -2.09 -6.50
N LEU A 302 -21.08 -1.09 -5.89
CA LEU A 302 -21.63 -0.38 -4.74
C LEU A 302 -22.94 0.32 -5.09
N TYR A 303 -22.99 1.01 -6.23
CA TYR A 303 -24.23 1.70 -6.65
C TYR A 303 -25.36 0.71 -6.93
N LYS A 304 -25.04 -0.45 -7.51
CA LYS A 304 -26.02 -1.53 -7.71
C LYS A 304 -26.55 -2.08 -6.38
N ALA A 305 -25.66 -2.26 -5.40
CA ALA A 305 -26.05 -2.69 -4.07
C ALA A 305 -26.99 -1.68 -3.40
N LEU A 306 -26.67 -0.37 -3.46
CA LEU A 306 -27.50 0.70 -2.90
C LEU A 306 -28.85 0.90 -3.62
N LYS A 307 -28.96 0.48 -4.89
CA LYS A 307 -30.25 0.47 -5.63
C LYS A 307 -31.10 -0.75 -5.33
N SER A 308 -30.51 -1.75 -4.70
CA SER A 308 -31.25 -2.93 -4.25
C SER A 308 -31.79 -2.69 -2.84
N ASP A 309 -32.83 -3.42 -2.46
CA ASP A 309 -33.37 -3.36 -1.11
C ASP A 309 -32.46 -3.99 -0.05
N ARG A 310 -31.24 -4.41 -0.43
CA ARG A 310 -30.29 -5.12 0.44
C ARG A 310 -29.20 -4.25 1.03
N ALA A 311 -29.02 -3.01 0.55
CA ALA A 311 -28.06 -2.08 1.12
C ALA A 311 -28.59 -0.66 1.15
N ASP A 312 -28.21 0.07 2.18
CA ASP A 312 -28.45 1.50 2.32
C ASP A 312 -27.19 2.24 2.81
N ILE A 313 -27.27 3.56 2.84
CA ILE A 313 -26.19 4.41 3.31
C ILE A 313 -26.74 5.49 4.27
N VAL A 314 -26.08 5.60 5.41
CA VAL A 314 -26.36 6.64 6.42
C VAL A 314 -25.12 7.51 6.56
N THR A 315 -25.29 8.84 6.42
CA THR A 315 -24.22 9.80 6.63
C THR A 315 -24.43 10.54 7.94
N ASP A 316 -23.81 10.01 9.01
CA ASP A 316 -23.90 10.56 10.36
C ASP A 316 -22.73 10.05 11.23
N HIS A 317 -22.57 10.63 12.40
CA HIS A 317 -21.60 10.17 13.40
C HIS A 317 -22.20 9.06 14.26
N VAL A 318 -21.38 8.07 14.59
CA VAL A 318 -21.73 7.15 15.69
C VAL A 318 -21.78 7.94 16.99
N GLU A 319 -22.89 7.87 17.70
CA GLU A 319 -22.99 8.37 19.07
C GLU A 319 -22.50 7.30 20.05
N ARG A 320 -23.13 6.14 20.01
CA ARG A 320 -22.75 4.99 20.86
C ARG A 320 -23.19 3.65 20.24
N PHE A 321 -22.58 2.60 20.68
CA PHE A 321 -23.07 1.24 20.49
C PHE A 321 -24.18 0.94 21.49
N THR A 322 -25.14 0.12 21.08
CA THR A 322 -26.25 -0.39 21.89
C THR A 322 -26.16 -1.91 21.99
N THR A 323 -27.01 -2.52 22.77
CA THR A 323 -27.05 -3.99 22.89
C THR A 323 -27.40 -4.68 21.57
N THR A 324 -28.14 -4.03 20.67
CA THR A 324 -28.67 -4.59 19.43
C THR A 324 -28.14 -3.93 18.15
N GLY A 325 -27.24 -2.96 18.26
CA GLY A 325 -26.72 -2.22 17.12
C GLY A 325 -25.95 -0.97 17.53
N LEU A 326 -26.29 0.16 16.93
CA LEU A 326 -25.73 1.46 17.32
C LEU A 326 -26.75 2.60 17.18
N ARG A 327 -26.49 3.71 17.85
CA ARG A 327 -27.21 4.97 17.72
C ARG A 327 -26.32 6.03 17.10
N THR A 328 -26.86 6.78 16.17
CA THR A 328 -26.20 7.92 15.55
C THR A 328 -26.44 9.20 16.34
N LYS A 329 -25.64 10.25 16.07
CA LYS A 329 -25.80 11.56 16.74
C LYS A 329 -27.13 12.26 16.41
N SER A 330 -27.74 11.97 15.26
CA SER A 330 -29.08 12.45 14.93
C SER A 330 -30.19 11.73 15.69
N GLY A 331 -29.86 10.69 16.45
CA GLY A 331 -30.81 9.89 17.24
C GLY A 331 -31.36 8.67 16.51
N GLN A 332 -30.90 8.37 15.28
CA GLN A 332 -31.31 7.18 14.56
C GLN A 332 -30.71 5.93 15.22
N GLU A 333 -31.55 4.95 15.54
CA GLU A 333 -31.10 3.62 15.97
C GLU A 333 -31.06 2.68 14.77
N ILE A 334 -29.95 1.95 14.64
CA ILE A 334 -29.70 0.99 13.56
C ILE A 334 -29.37 -0.34 14.21
N ASP A 335 -30.24 -1.30 14.04
CA ASP A 335 -30.05 -2.66 14.53
C ASP A 335 -29.11 -3.45 13.61
N ALA A 336 -28.26 -4.28 14.21
CA ALA A 336 -27.34 -5.16 13.50
C ALA A 336 -27.09 -6.45 14.27
N ASP A 337 -26.77 -7.49 13.53
CA ASP A 337 -26.23 -8.75 14.07
C ASP A 337 -24.70 -8.74 14.00
N ILE A 338 -24.14 -7.97 13.03
CA ILE A 338 -22.70 -7.82 12.82
C ILE A 338 -22.36 -6.33 12.59
N ILE A 339 -21.32 -5.84 13.26
CA ILE A 339 -20.75 -4.51 13.01
C ILE A 339 -19.30 -4.67 12.50
N VAL A 340 -19.01 -4.02 11.36
CA VAL A 340 -17.70 -4.03 10.70
C VAL A 340 -17.08 -2.64 10.79
N PRO A 341 -16.14 -2.38 11.72
CA PRO A 341 -15.48 -1.09 11.83
C PRO A 341 -14.39 -0.94 10.76
N ALA A 342 -14.78 -0.48 9.56
CA ALA A 342 -13.89 -0.15 8.45
C ALA A 342 -13.31 1.28 8.60
N THR A 343 -12.82 1.61 9.80
CA THR A 343 -12.47 2.95 10.25
C THR A 343 -11.05 3.39 9.88
N GLY A 344 -10.32 2.53 9.16
CA GLY A 344 -9.02 2.84 8.59
C GLY A 344 -7.88 2.04 9.20
N LEU A 345 -6.66 2.44 8.84
CA LEU A 345 -5.44 1.72 9.12
C LEU A 345 -4.60 2.48 10.14
N GLN A 346 -3.69 1.77 10.77
CA GLN A 346 -2.60 2.36 11.56
C GLN A 346 -1.30 2.23 10.78
N ILE A 347 -0.57 3.34 10.70
CA ILE A 347 0.75 3.36 10.05
C ILE A 347 1.80 2.88 11.03
N GLN A 348 2.74 2.08 10.53
CA GLN A 348 3.95 1.69 11.24
C GLN A 348 5.11 1.68 10.26
N PHE A 349 6.04 2.60 10.43
CA PHE A 349 7.23 2.66 9.58
C PHE A 349 8.20 1.54 9.93
N GLY A 350 8.88 0.99 8.91
CA GLY A 350 9.91 -0.04 9.11
C GLY A 350 9.41 -1.36 9.71
N GLY A 351 8.09 -1.64 9.69
CA GLY A 351 7.54 -2.87 10.29
C GLY A 351 7.70 -2.95 11.81
N GLY A 352 7.96 -1.82 12.47
CA GLY A 352 8.15 -1.75 13.93
C GLY A 352 9.54 -2.17 14.42
N MET A 353 10.52 -2.34 13.52
CA MET A 353 11.91 -2.60 13.91
C MET A 353 12.51 -1.37 14.63
N ALA A 354 13.33 -1.61 15.65
CA ALA A 354 14.24 -0.60 16.15
C ALA A 354 15.40 -0.45 15.17
N VAL A 355 15.59 0.77 14.65
CA VAL A 355 16.69 1.06 13.71
C VAL A 355 17.69 1.99 14.37
N SER A 356 18.97 1.68 14.25
CA SER A 356 20.07 2.48 14.84
C SER A 356 21.28 2.55 13.90
N VAL A 357 22.12 3.55 14.11
CA VAL A 357 23.43 3.73 13.47
C VAL A 357 24.46 3.85 14.59
N ASP A 358 25.42 2.95 14.64
CA ASP A 358 26.42 2.84 15.71
C ASP A 358 25.79 2.87 17.12
N ASN A 359 24.70 2.10 17.29
CA ASN A 359 23.87 2.00 18.49
C ASN A 359 23.15 3.30 18.89
N GLN A 360 23.11 4.32 18.02
CA GLN A 360 22.31 5.51 18.24
C GLN A 360 20.96 5.33 17.51
N PRO A 361 19.82 5.40 18.22
CA PRO A 361 18.51 5.26 17.62
C PRO A 361 18.29 6.24 16.47
N LEU A 362 17.73 5.76 15.38
CA LEU A 362 17.42 6.57 14.20
C LEU A 362 15.99 7.13 14.29
N ASP A 363 15.87 8.44 14.47
CA ASP A 363 14.59 9.14 14.33
C ASP A 363 14.38 9.54 12.86
N VAL A 364 13.71 8.70 12.11
CA VAL A 364 13.48 8.92 10.67
C VAL A 364 12.70 10.20 10.35
N ALA A 365 11.91 10.72 11.29
CA ALA A 365 11.15 11.96 11.10
C ALA A 365 12.05 13.20 10.96
N ASN A 366 13.30 13.11 11.42
CA ASN A 366 14.32 14.16 11.29
C ASN A 366 15.23 13.97 10.07
N HIS A 367 14.79 13.15 9.10
CA HIS A 367 15.56 12.86 7.89
C HIS A 367 14.77 13.17 6.62
N LEU A 368 15.48 13.43 5.52
CA LEU A 368 14.92 13.52 4.17
C LEU A 368 15.04 12.18 3.45
N VAL A 369 14.14 11.97 2.49
CA VAL A 369 14.26 10.84 1.56
C VAL A 369 15.02 11.27 0.30
N TYR A 370 16.05 10.51 -0.04
CA TYR A 370 16.77 10.64 -1.29
C TYR A 370 16.07 9.81 -2.37
N ARG A 371 15.63 10.46 -3.45
CA ARG A 371 14.86 9.88 -4.58
C ARG A 371 13.64 9.06 -4.13
N GLY A 372 13.09 9.37 -2.93
CA GLY A 372 11.96 8.68 -2.35
C GLY A 372 12.23 7.25 -1.90
N MET A 373 13.51 6.84 -1.70
CA MET A 373 13.83 5.47 -1.33
C MET A 373 15.00 5.29 -0.35
N MET A 374 15.92 6.23 -0.20
CA MET A 374 16.98 6.13 0.80
C MET A 374 16.84 7.26 1.82
N VAL A 375 17.30 7.03 3.04
CA VAL A 375 17.20 8.00 4.14
C VAL A 375 18.50 8.80 4.23
N SER A 376 18.42 10.13 4.36
CA SER A 376 19.61 10.99 4.46
C SER A 376 20.52 10.55 5.61
N ASN A 377 21.82 10.55 5.37
CA ASN A 377 22.87 10.18 6.33
C ASN A 377 22.81 8.74 6.85
N VAL A 378 21.97 7.88 6.27
CA VAL A 378 21.87 6.46 6.63
C VAL A 378 22.57 5.62 5.55
N PRO A 379 23.63 4.86 5.90
CA PRO A 379 24.37 4.07 4.93
C PRO A 379 23.58 2.83 4.46
N ASN A 380 23.77 2.43 3.21
CA ASN A 380 23.37 1.13 2.65
C ASN A 380 21.94 0.66 2.99
N LEU A 381 20.99 1.58 3.11
CA LEU A 381 19.58 1.30 3.39
C LEU A 381 18.71 1.87 2.29
N ALA A 382 17.86 1.01 1.70
CA ALA A 382 16.74 1.44 0.87
C ALA A 382 15.43 1.03 1.52
N VAL A 383 14.44 1.92 1.43
CA VAL A 383 13.07 1.67 1.88
C VAL A 383 12.15 1.73 0.68
N THR A 384 11.36 0.69 0.48
CA THR A 384 10.38 0.69 -0.62
C THR A 384 9.10 1.34 -0.17
N PHE A 385 8.81 2.49 -0.76
CA PHE A 385 7.58 3.24 -0.56
C PHE A 385 6.91 3.45 -1.92
N GLY A 386 5.61 3.14 -2.04
CA GLY A 386 4.87 3.25 -3.30
C GLY A 386 4.29 4.65 -3.52
N TYR A 387 3.45 4.76 -4.55
CA TYR A 387 2.67 5.96 -4.80
C TYR A 387 1.36 5.95 -4.02
N THR A 388 0.88 7.12 -3.67
CA THR A 388 -0.45 7.31 -3.10
C THR A 388 -1.51 7.55 -4.18
N ASN A 389 -1.09 8.02 -5.35
CA ASN A 389 -1.92 8.41 -6.49
C ASN A 389 -1.78 7.48 -7.72
N ALA A 390 -1.02 6.40 -7.60
CA ALA A 390 -0.79 5.42 -8.65
C ALA A 390 -0.49 4.04 -8.03
N SER A 391 -0.35 3.03 -8.88
CA SER A 391 -0.05 1.67 -8.42
C SER A 391 1.29 1.59 -7.68
N TRP A 392 1.28 0.92 -6.53
CA TRP A 392 2.44 0.70 -5.66
C TRP A 392 3.64 0.10 -6.38
N THR A 393 3.39 -0.88 -7.23
CA THR A 393 4.42 -1.64 -7.96
C THR A 393 5.26 -0.77 -8.89
N LEU A 394 4.70 0.32 -9.41
CA LEU A 394 5.43 1.25 -10.27
C LEU A 394 6.67 1.81 -9.57
N LYS A 395 6.55 2.24 -8.30
CA LYS A 395 7.68 2.75 -7.52
C LYS A 395 8.56 1.63 -7.00
N ALA A 396 7.96 0.53 -6.52
CA ALA A 396 8.69 -0.63 -6.02
C ALA A 396 9.63 -1.22 -7.09
N ASP A 397 9.18 -1.30 -8.34
CA ASP A 397 9.98 -1.78 -9.48
C ASP A 397 11.15 -0.82 -9.81
N LEU A 398 10.93 0.50 -9.70
CA LEU A 398 11.99 1.49 -9.87
C LEU A 398 13.03 1.41 -8.75
N THR A 399 12.58 1.25 -7.50
CA THR A 399 13.46 1.09 -6.33
C THR A 399 14.33 -0.15 -6.47
N ALA A 400 13.72 -1.29 -6.83
CA ALA A 400 14.44 -2.55 -7.02
C ALA A 400 15.48 -2.48 -8.15
N ASP A 401 15.13 -1.84 -9.26
CA ASP A 401 16.07 -1.59 -10.37
C ASP A 401 17.25 -0.70 -9.91
N TYR A 402 16.93 0.36 -9.16
CA TYR A 402 17.95 1.29 -8.66
C TYR A 402 18.92 0.60 -7.70
N VAL A 403 18.42 -0.17 -6.73
CA VAL A 403 19.25 -0.92 -5.77
C VAL A 403 20.21 -1.85 -6.51
N CYS A 404 19.73 -2.62 -7.51
CA CYS A 404 20.60 -3.49 -8.30
C CYS A 404 21.72 -2.72 -9.03
N ARG A 405 21.39 -1.56 -9.61
CA ARG A 405 22.39 -0.70 -10.29
C ARG A 405 23.33 -0.05 -9.31
N LEU A 406 22.85 0.38 -8.13
CA LEU A 406 23.65 0.98 -7.08
C LEU A 406 24.71 -0.02 -6.56
N LEU A 407 24.29 -1.24 -6.23
CA LEU A 407 25.20 -2.32 -5.84
C LEU A 407 26.25 -2.60 -6.91
N THR A 408 25.85 -2.58 -8.19
CA THR A 408 26.80 -2.74 -9.32
C THR A 408 27.81 -1.59 -9.38
N GLN A 409 27.41 -0.35 -9.05
CA GLN A 409 28.33 0.78 -8.99
C GLN A 409 29.28 0.69 -7.79
N MET A 410 28.80 0.24 -6.64
CA MET A 410 29.63 -0.01 -5.47
C MET A 410 30.74 -1.03 -5.79
N ASP A 411 30.38 -2.15 -6.43
CA ASP A 411 31.35 -3.18 -6.83
C ASP A 411 32.38 -2.65 -7.83
N LYS A 412 31.93 -1.92 -8.86
CA LYS A 412 32.86 -1.30 -9.85
C LYS A 412 33.82 -0.31 -9.26
N ARG A 413 33.43 0.35 -8.16
CA ARG A 413 34.27 1.33 -7.45
C ARG A 413 35.15 0.68 -6.35
N GLY A 414 34.89 -0.60 -6.04
CA GLY A 414 35.55 -1.29 -4.94
C GLY A 414 35.23 -0.70 -3.57
N VAL A 415 33.99 -0.20 -3.38
CA VAL A 415 33.53 0.44 -2.13
C VAL A 415 32.46 -0.37 -1.43
N GLU A 416 32.48 -0.36 -0.10
CA GLU A 416 31.53 -1.11 0.73
C GLU A 416 30.32 -0.26 1.18
N VAL A 417 30.46 1.06 1.18
CA VAL A 417 29.47 1.96 1.76
C VAL A 417 28.98 2.99 0.73
N VAL A 418 27.69 3.24 0.73
CA VAL A 418 27.06 4.36 0.02
C VAL A 418 26.07 5.06 0.93
N THR A 419 26.20 6.39 1.04
CA THR A 419 25.36 7.19 1.93
C THR A 419 24.86 8.43 1.20
N PRO A 420 23.54 8.70 1.17
CA PRO A 420 23.03 10.00 0.72
C PRO A 420 23.36 11.05 1.77
N LYS A 421 24.34 11.91 1.51
CA LYS A 421 24.82 12.93 2.46
C LYS A 421 23.95 14.17 2.42
N LEU A 422 23.54 14.61 3.61
CA LEU A 422 22.84 15.85 3.84
C LEU A 422 23.54 16.59 4.99
N ASP A 423 24.17 17.73 4.70
CA ASP A 423 24.95 18.48 5.70
C ASP A 423 24.05 19.14 6.74
N ALA A 424 22.91 19.67 6.32
CA ALA A 424 21.93 20.25 7.21
C ALA A 424 20.51 20.10 6.65
N MET A 425 19.53 19.98 7.54
CA MET A 425 18.11 20.00 7.15
C MET A 425 17.77 21.38 6.56
N PRO A 426 17.10 21.42 5.39
CA PRO A 426 16.65 22.71 4.83
C PRO A 426 15.53 23.30 5.69
N ASP A 427 15.44 24.65 5.70
CA ASP A 427 14.43 25.38 6.46
C ASP A 427 12.98 24.99 6.08
N LYS A 428 12.79 24.57 4.82
CA LYS A 428 11.47 24.17 4.32
C LYS A 428 11.51 22.74 3.81
N THR A 429 10.62 21.95 4.35
CA THR A 429 10.37 20.56 3.94
C THR A 429 8.88 20.36 3.70
N GLN A 430 8.53 19.25 3.10
CA GLN A 430 7.14 18.81 2.92
C GLN A 430 6.95 17.38 3.44
N ALA A 431 5.70 16.98 3.65
CA ALA A 431 5.39 15.59 3.98
C ALA A 431 5.90 14.66 2.89
N LEU A 432 6.27 13.44 3.27
CA LEU A 432 6.71 12.41 2.32
C LEU A 432 5.66 12.14 1.24
N VAL A 433 4.39 12.17 1.63
CA VAL A 433 3.23 11.93 0.76
C VAL A 433 2.21 13.06 0.90
N GLY A 434 1.57 13.44 -0.22
CA GLY A 434 0.67 14.57 -0.29
C GLY A 434 -0.78 14.31 0.17
N LEU A 435 -1.15 13.06 0.48
CA LEU A 435 -2.51 12.71 0.89
C LEU A 435 -2.83 13.18 2.32
N GLN A 436 -4.01 13.80 2.49
CA GLN A 436 -4.54 14.26 3.77
C GLN A 436 -5.49 13.24 4.44
N SER A 437 -5.33 11.97 4.12
CA SER A 437 -6.12 10.92 4.76
C SER A 437 -5.79 10.83 6.25
N GLY A 438 -6.80 10.63 7.11
CA GLY A 438 -6.66 10.70 8.56
C GLY A 438 -5.58 9.76 9.13
N TYR A 439 -5.38 8.58 8.54
CA TYR A 439 -4.34 7.65 8.97
C TYR A 439 -2.91 8.17 8.67
N LEU A 440 -2.71 8.91 7.57
CA LEU A 440 -1.42 9.52 7.24
C LEU A 440 -1.13 10.74 8.11
N LEU A 441 -2.16 11.57 8.38
CA LEU A 441 -2.02 12.72 9.27
C LEU A 441 -1.64 12.29 10.69
N ARG A 442 -2.26 11.22 11.21
CA ARG A 442 -1.89 10.66 12.52
C ARG A 442 -0.45 10.17 12.59
N ALA A 443 0.10 9.66 11.49
CA ALA A 443 1.45 9.09 11.41
C ALA A 443 2.52 10.06 10.88
N SER A 444 2.17 11.29 10.55
CA SER A 444 3.09 12.25 9.92
C SER A 444 4.37 12.51 10.72
N HIS A 445 4.28 12.39 12.06
CA HIS A 445 5.41 12.53 12.98
C HIS A 445 6.37 11.33 13.01
N MET A 446 6.01 10.20 12.39
CA MET A 446 6.83 8.97 12.32
C MET A 446 7.43 8.75 10.94
N LEU A 447 7.12 9.58 9.97
CA LEU A 447 7.57 9.42 8.59
C LEU A 447 8.70 10.39 8.26
N PRO A 448 9.67 9.99 7.44
CA PRO A 448 10.69 10.91 6.95
C PRO A 448 10.05 12.00 6.09
N LYS A 449 10.77 13.09 5.88
CA LYS A 449 10.29 14.23 5.11
C LYS A 449 10.79 14.20 3.67
N SER A 450 10.14 14.94 2.81
CA SER A 450 10.56 15.23 1.45
C SER A 450 11.10 16.65 1.35
N GLY A 451 12.19 16.83 0.63
CA GLY A 451 12.67 18.16 0.24
C GLY A 451 11.81 18.76 -0.86
N LEU A 452 12.08 20.02 -1.19
CA LEU A 452 11.40 20.74 -2.28
C LEU A 452 12.06 20.53 -3.64
N GLU A 453 13.34 20.16 -3.65
CA GLU A 453 14.16 20.00 -4.86
C GLU A 453 14.76 18.60 -4.97
N SER A 454 15.04 18.19 -6.20
CA SER A 454 15.75 16.94 -6.48
C SER A 454 17.22 17.03 -5.99
N PRO A 455 17.78 15.96 -5.45
CA PRO A 455 17.26 14.58 -5.38
C PRO A 455 16.45 14.25 -4.12
N TRP A 456 16.20 15.24 -3.25
CA TRP A 456 15.48 15.09 -1.99
C TRP A 456 13.95 15.15 -2.13
N LYS A 457 13.46 15.57 -3.31
CA LYS A 457 12.02 15.66 -3.58
C LYS A 457 11.44 14.29 -3.92
N ASN A 458 10.39 13.89 -3.21
CA ASN A 458 9.51 12.79 -3.63
C ASN A 458 8.46 13.33 -4.61
N HIS A 459 8.58 12.97 -5.89
CA HIS A 459 7.77 13.59 -6.94
C HIS A 459 6.32 13.11 -6.98
N GLU A 460 6.02 11.92 -6.40
CA GLU A 460 4.72 11.24 -6.56
C GLU A 460 4.24 11.21 -8.04
N ASN A 461 5.18 11.11 -8.96
CA ASN A 461 4.93 11.06 -10.40
C ASN A 461 5.86 10.03 -11.06
N TYR A 462 5.25 8.98 -11.62
CA TYR A 462 6.02 7.86 -12.19
C TYR A 462 6.98 8.28 -13.31
N ILE A 463 6.62 9.22 -14.18
CA ILE A 463 7.50 9.66 -15.28
C ILE A 463 8.71 10.42 -14.72
N SER A 464 8.47 11.36 -13.81
CA SER A 464 9.55 12.12 -13.16
C SER A 464 10.49 11.19 -12.38
N ASP A 465 9.93 10.24 -11.63
CA ASP A 465 10.69 9.26 -10.89
C ASP A 465 11.45 8.28 -11.82
N MET A 466 10.83 7.83 -12.90
CA MET A 466 11.49 7.01 -13.90
C MET A 466 12.71 7.73 -14.48
N MET A 467 12.59 9.02 -14.79
CA MET A 467 13.71 9.83 -15.31
C MET A 467 14.81 10.00 -14.27
N SER A 468 14.47 10.40 -13.05
CA SER A 468 15.45 10.65 -11.99
C SER A 468 16.09 9.38 -11.43
N ILE A 469 15.31 8.31 -11.26
CA ILE A 469 15.74 7.07 -10.64
C ILE A 469 16.46 6.18 -11.68
N ARG A 470 15.86 5.96 -12.86
CA ARG A 470 16.38 5.02 -13.85
C ARG A 470 17.52 5.59 -14.68
N TYR A 471 17.46 6.88 -15.01
CA TYR A 471 18.41 7.54 -15.89
C TYR A 471 19.31 8.56 -15.17
N GLY A 472 19.00 8.88 -13.91
CA GLY A 472 19.81 9.77 -13.09
C GLY A 472 21.20 9.19 -12.82
N LYS A 473 22.18 10.07 -12.81
CA LYS A 473 23.58 9.72 -12.46
C LYS A 473 23.69 9.38 -10.97
N PHE A 474 24.64 8.52 -10.61
CA PHE A 474 25.02 8.27 -9.21
C PHE A 474 25.97 9.35 -8.69
N ASP A 475 26.78 9.96 -9.56
CA ASP A 475 27.62 11.11 -9.24
C ASP A 475 26.79 12.39 -9.33
N ASP A 476 25.91 12.62 -8.35
CA ASP A 476 25.00 13.76 -8.27
C ASP A 476 25.36 14.77 -7.16
N GLY A 477 26.55 14.59 -6.56
CA GLY A 477 27.06 15.43 -5.47
C GLY A 477 26.44 15.14 -4.10
N VAL A 478 25.50 14.19 -4.02
CA VAL A 478 24.79 13.82 -2.80
C VAL A 478 25.15 12.42 -2.33
N LEU A 479 25.24 11.46 -3.25
CA LEU A 479 25.69 10.11 -2.91
C LEU A 479 27.19 10.08 -2.64
N ALA A 480 27.56 9.83 -1.40
CA ALA A 480 28.93 9.57 -0.99
C ALA A 480 29.24 8.07 -1.05
N PHE A 481 30.29 7.71 -1.75
CA PHE A 481 30.80 6.35 -1.87
C PHE A 481 32.09 6.22 -1.06
N GLY A 482 32.19 5.21 -0.18
CA GLY A 482 33.32 5.02 0.73
C GLY A 482 33.33 3.66 1.41
N GLY A 483 34.17 3.52 2.44
CA GLY A 483 34.35 2.28 3.22
C GLY A 483 35.60 1.53 2.90
#